data_c841b48bb953c06335f0cf6ddef2b8ed
#
_entry.id   c841b48bb953c06335f0cf6ddef2b8ed
#
_cell.length_a   1.000
_cell.length_b   1.000
_cell.length_c   1.000
_cell.angle_alpha   90.00
_cell.angle_beta   90.00
_cell.angle_gamma   90.00
#
_symmetry.space_group_name_H-M   'P 1'
#
loop_
_entity.id
_entity.type
_entity.pdbx_description
1 polymer ?
#
loop_
_entity_poly.entity_id
_entity_poly.type
_entity_poly.pdbx_seq_one_letter_code
_entity_poly.pdbx_strand_id
1 'polypeptide(L)'
;MRLQNIRFPEADICREEELYFHRNGEWVDFNGYFNLFYIEKRKKYTNQESLTLHLELNGCQAIRLMLDENIIQEKMLTGGKETLDLEFPYPETEKGVFWFSVKIEKSSGAENSFEKSAAKTEENSVCDISAHVKGWYEGTCQNEKPVRIAAVVCTFKREPYVFRNLKSVLRFLEEPEN
;
A
#
# COMPACT_ATOMS: atom_id res chain seq x y z
N MET A 1 -0.65 6.86 -15.36
CA MET A 1 -1.93 6.25 -14.88
C MET A 1 -1.72 5.63 -13.52
N ARG A 2 -2.56 6.00 -12.52
CA ARG A 2 -2.51 5.41 -11.17
C ARG A 2 -3.02 3.99 -11.20
N LEU A 3 -2.22 3.05 -10.70
CA LEU A 3 -2.51 1.61 -10.75
C LEU A 3 -2.99 1.04 -9.42
N GLN A 4 -2.43 1.50 -8.33
CA GLN A 4 -2.72 0.99 -6.99
C GLN A 4 -2.33 2.00 -5.91
N ASN A 5 -3.26 2.35 -5.03
CA ASN A 5 -2.97 3.15 -3.85
C ASN A 5 -2.36 2.30 -2.75
N ILE A 6 -1.47 2.89 -1.96
CA ILE A 6 -1.03 2.32 -0.69
C ILE A 6 -2.18 2.47 0.30
N ARG A 7 -2.52 1.36 0.96
CA ARG A 7 -3.69 1.27 1.84
C ARG A 7 -3.28 1.02 3.28
N PHE A 8 -4.14 1.47 4.16
CA PHE A 8 -4.02 1.27 5.60
C PHE A 8 -5.33 0.68 6.16
N PRO A 9 -5.28 0.00 7.31
CA PRO A 9 -6.48 -0.50 7.96
C PRO A 9 -7.40 0.67 8.37
N GLU A 10 -8.67 0.54 8.06
CA GLU A 10 -9.71 1.46 8.54
C GLU A 10 -10.35 0.83 9.78
N ALA A 11 -10.29 1.54 10.92
CA ALA A 11 -10.65 1.00 12.23
C ALA A 11 -12.11 0.50 12.34
N ASP A 12 -13.00 1.04 11.52
CA ASP A 12 -14.41 0.66 11.47
C ASP A 12 -14.73 -0.46 10.46
N ILE A 13 -13.78 -0.78 9.55
CA ILE A 13 -13.97 -1.78 8.50
C ILE A 13 -13.10 -3.01 8.73
N CYS A 14 -11.79 -2.80 8.92
CA CYS A 14 -10.82 -3.87 9.08
C CYS A 14 -9.71 -3.44 10.02
N ARG A 15 -9.48 -4.22 11.06
CA ARG A 15 -8.43 -3.96 12.08
C ARG A 15 -7.23 -4.89 11.94
N GLU A 16 -7.24 -5.80 10.97
CA GLU A 16 -6.15 -6.74 10.75
C GLU A 16 -4.98 -6.03 10.04
N GLU A 17 -4.06 -5.50 10.81
CA GLU A 17 -2.87 -4.78 10.34
C GLU A 17 -2.08 -5.59 9.30
N GLU A 18 -1.98 -6.90 9.50
CA GLU A 18 -1.25 -7.84 8.65
C GLU A 18 -1.75 -7.90 7.20
N LEU A 19 -2.99 -7.51 6.93
CA LEU A 19 -3.50 -7.40 5.57
C LEU A 19 -2.88 -6.21 4.80
N TYR A 20 -2.23 -5.30 5.48
CA TYR A 20 -1.67 -4.08 4.91
C TYR A 20 -0.16 -4.03 5.00
N PHE A 21 0.41 -4.33 6.17
CA PHE A 21 1.85 -4.31 6.41
C PHE A 21 2.25 -5.20 7.59
N HIS A 22 3.55 -5.49 7.68
CA HIS A 22 4.15 -6.22 8.81
C HIS A 22 5.25 -5.38 9.45
N ARG A 23 5.39 -5.49 10.77
CA ARG A 23 6.48 -4.84 11.51
C ARG A 23 7.65 -5.79 11.64
N ASN A 24 8.82 -5.35 11.22
CA ASN A 24 10.05 -6.14 11.21
C ASN A 24 11.21 -5.33 11.84
N GLY A 25 11.27 -5.34 13.16
CA GLY A 25 12.26 -4.56 13.91
C GLY A 25 12.08 -3.05 13.73
N GLU A 26 13.05 -2.39 13.07
CA GLU A 26 12.98 -0.96 12.72
C GLU A 26 12.29 -0.70 11.37
N TRP A 27 11.94 -1.75 10.66
CA TRP A 27 11.31 -1.68 9.35
C TRP A 27 9.82 -1.95 9.44
N VAL A 28 9.07 -1.29 8.57
CA VAL A 28 7.67 -1.58 8.29
C VAL A 28 7.59 -2.00 6.85
N ASP A 29 7.23 -3.25 6.64
CA ASP A 29 7.14 -3.91 5.35
C ASP A 29 5.73 -3.80 4.81
N PHE A 30 5.51 -3.02 3.74
CA PHE A 30 4.21 -2.85 3.09
C PHE A 30 3.91 -4.05 2.17
N ASN A 31 3.98 -5.24 2.73
CA ASN A 31 3.84 -6.52 2.05
C ASN A 31 2.55 -7.28 2.42
N GLY A 32 1.60 -6.63 3.06
CA GLY A 32 0.27 -7.18 3.27
C GLY A 32 -0.52 -7.29 1.96
N TYR A 33 -1.55 -8.13 1.95
CA TYR A 33 -2.34 -8.47 0.75
C TYR A 33 -2.82 -7.25 -0.06
N PHE A 34 -3.20 -6.17 0.60
CA PHE A 34 -3.71 -4.96 -0.07
C PHE A 34 -2.62 -4.06 -0.64
N ASN A 35 -1.36 -4.22 -0.23
CA ASN A 35 -0.23 -3.39 -0.66
C ASN A 35 0.74 -4.13 -1.58
N LEU A 36 0.65 -5.44 -1.69
CA LEU A 36 1.42 -6.20 -2.68
C LEU A 36 1.00 -5.81 -4.11
N PHE A 37 1.98 -5.41 -4.92
CA PHE A 37 1.77 -5.15 -6.33
C PHE A 37 2.12 -6.39 -7.17
N TYR A 38 1.10 -7.11 -7.60
CA TYR A 38 1.27 -8.37 -8.36
C TYR A 38 1.57 -8.10 -9.83
N ILE A 39 2.77 -8.48 -10.28
CA ILE A 39 3.24 -8.30 -11.65
C ILE A 39 2.34 -9.04 -12.64
N GLU A 40 2.10 -10.33 -12.42
CA GLU A 40 1.30 -11.17 -13.33
C GLU A 40 -0.10 -10.58 -13.57
N LYS A 41 -0.76 -10.12 -12.50
CA LYS A 41 -2.10 -9.55 -12.62
C LYS A 41 -2.13 -8.30 -13.50
N ARG A 42 -1.07 -7.50 -13.46
CA ARG A 42 -0.99 -6.24 -14.23
C ARG A 42 -0.53 -6.48 -15.66
N LYS A 43 0.52 -7.29 -15.89
CA LYS A 43 1.01 -7.64 -17.23
C LYS A 43 -0.07 -8.23 -18.13
N LYS A 44 -0.93 -9.06 -17.58
CA LYS A 44 -2.02 -9.70 -18.34
C LYS A 44 -2.97 -8.69 -18.99
N TYR A 45 -3.19 -7.54 -18.34
CA TYR A 45 -4.22 -6.57 -18.72
C TYR A 45 -3.66 -5.22 -19.17
N THR A 46 -2.37 -4.97 -18.99
CA THR A 46 -1.72 -3.69 -19.30
C THR A 46 -0.42 -3.90 -20.05
N ASN A 47 -0.05 -2.93 -20.89
CA ASN A 47 1.26 -2.90 -21.56
C ASN A 47 2.16 -1.92 -20.80
N GLN A 48 2.52 -2.24 -19.57
CA GLN A 48 3.37 -1.38 -18.74
C GLN A 48 4.83 -1.52 -19.16
N GLU A 49 5.53 -0.41 -19.36
CA GLU A 49 6.97 -0.37 -19.66
C GLU A 49 7.79 0.02 -18.43
N SER A 50 7.26 0.93 -17.63
CA SER A 50 7.86 1.37 -16.37
C SER A 50 6.82 1.54 -15.28
N LEU A 51 7.29 1.55 -14.05
CA LEU A 51 6.52 1.83 -12.84
C LEU A 51 7.19 2.94 -12.05
N THR A 52 6.38 3.80 -11.46
CA THR A 52 6.82 4.78 -10.48
C THR A 52 6.05 4.57 -9.18
N LEU A 53 6.77 4.42 -8.09
CA LEU A 53 6.20 4.45 -6.74
C LEU A 53 6.31 5.88 -6.20
N HIS A 54 5.19 6.57 -6.11
CA HIS A 54 5.06 7.88 -5.51
C HIS A 54 4.80 7.74 -4.02
N LEU A 55 5.59 8.41 -3.19
CA LEU A 55 5.45 8.37 -1.74
C LEU A 55 5.56 9.77 -1.13
N GLU A 56 4.70 10.05 -0.18
CA GLU A 56 4.84 11.12 0.79
C GLU A 56 5.20 10.49 2.13
N LEU A 57 6.37 10.83 2.65
CA LEU A 57 6.96 10.23 3.84
C LEU A 57 7.20 11.30 4.90
N ASN A 58 7.11 10.92 6.18
CA ASN A 58 7.50 11.73 7.30
C ASN A 58 7.97 10.83 8.45
N GLY A 59 9.11 11.16 9.07
CA GLY A 59 9.68 10.34 10.14
C GLY A 59 10.34 9.04 9.68
N CYS A 60 10.64 8.92 8.37
CA CYS A 60 11.28 7.74 7.79
C CYS A 60 12.77 8.01 7.53
N GLN A 61 13.64 7.08 7.93
CA GLN A 61 15.10 7.19 7.79
C GLN A 61 15.64 6.53 6.53
N ALA A 62 14.94 5.56 6.00
CA ALA A 62 15.31 4.87 4.77
C ALA A 62 14.08 4.21 4.13
N ILE A 63 14.20 3.90 2.85
CA ILE A 63 13.23 3.11 2.10
C ILE A 63 13.95 2.04 1.29
N ARG A 64 13.32 0.86 1.18
CA ARG A 64 13.69 -0.24 0.30
C ARG A 64 12.55 -0.57 -0.63
N LEU A 65 12.83 -0.67 -1.91
CA LEU A 65 11.93 -1.27 -2.89
C LEU A 65 12.33 -2.73 -3.08
N MET A 66 11.35 -3.60 -2.99
CA MET A 66 11.52 -5.05 -3.01
C MET A 66 10.86 -5.66 -4.24
N LEU A 67 11.51 -6.64 -4.85
CA LEU A 67 10.93 -7.57 -5.80
C LEU A 67 11.04 -8.98 -5.20
N ASP A 68 9.92 -9.56 -4.84
CA ASP A 68 9.85 -10.75 -4.01
C ASP A 68 10.64 -10.53 -2.70
N GLU A 69 11.69 -11.29 -2.44
CA GLU A 69 12.57 -11.15 -1.26
C GLU A 69 13.86 -10.35 -1.55
N ASN A 70 14.01 -9.82 -2.77
CA ASN A 70 15.22 -9.12 -3.18
C ASN A 70 15.06 -7.61 -3.10
N ILE A 71 16.03 -6.92 -2.50
CA ILE A 71 16.12 -5.47 -2.53
C ILE A 71 16.57 -5.06 -3.93
N ILE A 72 15.74 -4.32 -4.66
CA ILE A 72 16.10 -3.79 -5.99
C ILE A 72 16.58 -2.35 -5.93
N GLN A 73 16.15 -1.62 -4.90
CA GLN A 73 16.57 -0.24 -4.68
C GLN A 73 16.51 0.08 -3.17
N GLU A 74 17.50 0.82 -2.66
CA GLU A 74 17.49 1.36 -1.30
C GLU A 74 17.90 2.83 -1.34
N LYS A 75 17.25 3.66 -0.54
CA LYS A 75 17.52 5.08 -0.41
C LYS A 75 17.47 5.51 1.04
N MET A 76 18.47 6.28 1.48
CA MET A 76 18.44 6.96 2.75
C MET A 76 17.61 8.23 2.66
N LEU A 77 16.89 8.55 3.73
CA LEU A 77 15.99 9.67 3.85
C LEU A 77 16.45 10.60 4.99
N THR A 78 15.94 11.81 4.99
CA THR A 78 16.34 12.82 5.99
C THR A 78 15.63 12.65 7.33
N GLY A 79 14.58 11.84 7.40
CA GLY A 79 13.72 11.71 8.58
C GLY A 79 12.65 12.78 8.68
N GLY A 80 12.69 13.82 7.84
CA GLY A 80 11.66 14.85 7.75
C GLY A 80 10.53 14.51 6.80
N LYS A 81 9.71 15.51 6.49
CA LYS A 81 8.66 15.37 5.47
C LYS A 81 9.30 15.43 4.08
N GLU A 82 9.16 14.36 3.33
CA GLU A 82 9.73 14.20 2.00
C GLU A 82 8.68 13.64 1.02
N THR A 83 8.81 14.06 -0.24
CA THR A 83 8.12 13.44 -1.37
C THR A 83 9.16 12.69 -2.21
N LEU A 84 8.86 11.46 -2.57
CA LEU A 84 9.79 10.59 -3.27
C LEU A 84 9.09 9.91 -4.44
N ASP A 85 9.76 9.97 -5.59
CA ASP A 85 9.38 9.22 -6.78
C ASP A 85 10.48 8.19 -7.07
N LEU A 86 10.12 6.92 -6.97
CA LEU A 86 11.00 5.80 -7.32
C LEU A 86 10.55 5.23 -8.65
N GLU A 87 11.29 5.54 -9.71
CA GLU A 87 11.06 4.96 -11.03
C GLU A 87 11.90 3.69 -11.20
N PHE A 88 11.28 2.67 -11.75
CA PHE A 88 11.94 1.40 -12.04
C PHE A 88 11.31 0.73 -13.26
N PRO A 89 12.12 -0.03 -14.05
CA PRO A 89 11.60 -0.72 -15.22
C PRO A 89 10.59 -1.79 -14.79
N TYR A 90 9.57 -2.00 -15.61
CA TYR A 90 8.66 -3.12 -15.39
C TYR A 90 9.44 -4.41 -15.63
N PRO A 91 9.48 -5.35 -14.67
CA PRO A 91 10.34 -6.52 -14.78
C PRO A 91 9.91 -7.42 -15.94
N GLU A 92 10.89 -8.04 -16.59
CA GLU A 92 10.64 -9.01 -17.66
C GLU A 92 9.97 -10.30 -17.15
N THR A 93 10.13 -10.61 -15.86
CA THR A 93 9.50 -11.76 -15.23
C THR A 93 7.98 -11.70 -15.34
N GLU A 94 7.36 -12.84 -15.62
CA GLU A 94 5.91 -12.96 -15.66
C GLU A 94 5.27 -13.08 -14.28
N LYS A 95 6.07 -13.42 -13.27
CA LYS A 95 5.62 -13.64 -11.89
C LYS A 95 6.42 -12.78 -10.95
N GLY A 96 5.89 -12.56 -9.78
CA GLY A 96 6.53 -11.81 -8.72
C GLY A 96 5.64 -10.71 -8.16
N VAL A 97 6.08 -10.14 -7.07
CA VAL A 97 5.40 -9.07 -6.38
C VAL A 97 6.36 -7.95 -6.01
N PHE A 98 5.95 -6.71 -6.25
CA PHE A 98 6.63 -5.54 -5.68
C PHE A 98 5.99 -5.16 -4.36
N TRP A 99 6.81 -4.71 -3.46
CA TRP A 99 6.43 -4.07 -2.22
C TRP A 99 7.57 -3.17 -1.75
N PHE A 100 7.37 -2.40 -0.71
CA PHE A 100 8.42 -1.55 -0.17
C PHE A 100 8.42 -1.61 1.36
N SER A 101 9.57 -1.32 1.95
CA SER A 101 9.74 -1.17 3.38
C SER A 101 10.20 0.25 3.69
N VAL A 102 9.76 0.79 4.82
CA VAL A 102 10.30 2.03 5.38
C VAL A 102 10.94 1.77 6.73
N LYS A 103 12.09 2.40 6.97
CA LYS A 103 12.73 2.40 8.28
C LYS A 103 12.23 3.58 9.06
N ILE A 104 11.60 3.31 10.21
CA ILE A 104 11.02 4.33 11.08
C ILE A 104 11.98 4.63 12.23
N GLU A 105 12.08 5.89 12.59
CA GLU A 105 12.82 6.29 13.80
C GLU A 105 12.09 5.74 15.04
N LYS A 106 12.83 5.02 15.89
CA LYS A 106 12.31 4.66 17.21
C LYS A 106 12.10 5.94 18.00
N SER A 107 10.86 6.23 18.36
CA SER A 107 10.62 7.28 19.34
C SER A 107 11.38 6.93 20.63
N SER A 108 12.31 7.77 21.02
CA SER A 108 13.20 7.60 22.18
C SER A 108 12.50 7.60 23.55
N GLY A 109 11.23 7.18 23.59
CA GLY A 109 10.37 7.13 24.79
C GLY A 109 9.81 5.76 25.14
N ALA A 110 10.10 4.71 24.39
CA ALA A 110 9.54 3.36 24.63
C ALA A 110 10.64 2.34 25.00
N GLU A 111 11.57 2.70 25.86
CA GLU A 111 12.34 1.71 26.61
C GLU A 111 11.47 1.17 27.75
N ASN A 112 11.25 -0.14 27.74
CA ASN A 112 10.70 -0.96 28.83
C ASN A 112 9.17 -0.98 29.05
N SER A 113 8.40 -1.47 28.10
CA SER A 113 7.07 -1.99 28.45
C SER A 113 6.69 -3.30 27.76
N PHE A 114 7.66 -4.15 27.39
CA PHE A 114 7.37 -5.50 26.87
C PHE A 114 7.16 -6.56 27.96
N GLU A 115 7.28 -6.20 29.23
CA GLU A 115 6.91 -7.10 30.33
C GLU A 115 5.85 -6.46 31.21
N LYS A 116 4.67 -7.09 31.23
CA LYS A 116 3.50 -6.86 32.08
C LYS A 116 2.43 -5.92 31.50
N SER A 117 1.49 -6.48 30.77
CA SER A 117 0.09 -6.41 31.16
C SER A 117 -0.79 -7.15 30.15
N ALA A 118 -1.18 -8.36 30.46
CA ALA A 118 -2.43 -8.92 29.97
C ALA A 118 -3.58 -8.06 30.55
N ALA A 119 -4.30 -7.38 29.67
CA ALA A 119 -5.43 -6.52 29.94
C ALA A 119 -5.13 -5.00 29.94
N LYS A 120 -5.05 -4.43 28.72
CA LYS A 120 -5.52 -3.06 28.45
C LYS A 120 -5.60 -2.82 26.93
N THR A 121 -6.83 -2.66 26.47
CA THR A 121 -7.31 -1.89 25.29
C THR A 121 -6.28 -1.56 24.21
N GLU A 122 -6.37 -2.32 23.12
CA GLU A 122 -5.58 -2.21 21.87
C GLU A 122 -5.97 -0.99 21.01
N GLU A 123 -6.10 0.19 21.55
CA GLU A 123 -6.67 1.32 20.77
C GLU A 123 -5.65 2.24 20.07
N ASN A 124 -4.31 2.07 20.20
CA ASN A 124 -3.41 3.17 19.83
C ASN A 124 -2.26 2.88 18.87
N SER A 125 -2.10 1.68 18.26
CA SER A 125 -0.88 1.41 17.46
C SER A 125 -1.03 1.58 15.94
N VAL A 126 -2.24 1.56 15.42
CA VAL A 126 -2.48 1.59 13.96
C VAL A 126 -2.36 3.01 13.37
N CYS A 127 -2.58 4.05 14.18
CA CYS A 127 -2.64 5.43 13.69
C CYS A 127 -1.28 6.05 13.34
N ASP A 128 -0.20 5.63 13.99
CA ASP A 128 1.10 6.34 13.85
C ASP A 128 1.75 6.14 12.48
N ILE A 129 1.70 4.94 11.92
CA ILE A 129 2.34 4.65 10.63
C ILE A 129 1.58 5.28 9.47
N SER A 130 0.25 5.27 9.50
CA SER A 130 -0.57 5.87 8.43
C SER A 130 -0.38 7.37 8.29
N ALA A 131 0.00 8.04 9.37
CA ALA A 131 0.33 9.46 9.35
C ALA A 131 1.66 9.77 8.65
N HIS A 132 2.54 8.77 8.51
CA HIS A 132 3.90 8.92 8.03
C HIS A 132 4.11 8.48 6.58
N VAL A 133 3.21 7.65 6.02
CA VAL A 133 3.36 7.08 4.67
C VAL A 133 2.06 7.21 3.89
N LYS A 134 2.13 7.87 2.74
CA LYS A 134 1.05 7.91 1.73
C LYS A 134 1.67 7.66 0.37
N GLY A 135 0.93 7.04 -0.55
CA GLY A 135 1.47 6.88 -1.88
C GLY A 135 0.62 6.00 -2.80
N TRP A 136 1.14 5.82 -4.00
CA TRP A 136 0.53 4.98 -5.02
C TRP A 136 1.57 4.50 -6.03
N TYR A 137 1.27 3.39 -6.70
CA TYR A 137 1.99 2.98 -7.90
C TYR A 137 1.36 3.61 -9.13
N GLU A 138 2.20 4.17 -9.98
CA GLU A 138 1.85 4.71 -11.27
C GLU A 138 2.57 3.95 -12.38
N GLY A 139 1.90 3.73 -13.51
CA GLY A 139 2.48 3.11 -14.68
C GLY A 139 2.33 4.00 -15.90
N THR A 140 3.32 3.94 -16.78
CA THR A 140 3.28 4.53 -18.13
C THR A 140 2.83 3.46 -19.12
N CYS A 141 1.82 3.77 -19.93
CA CYS A 141 1.33 2.88 -20.97
C CYS A 141 1.17 3.67 -22.26
N GLN A 142 1.80 3.22 -23.34
CA GLN A 142 1.70 3.89 -24.64
C GLN A 142 0.39 3.58 -25.37
N ASN A 143 -0.25 2.46 -25.06
CA ASN A 143 -1.49 2.02 -25.68
C ASN A 143 -2.45 1.44 -24.64
N GLU A 144 -3.32 2.26 -24.09
CA GLU A 144 -4.38 1.80 -23.20
C GLU A 144 -5.41 1.00 -23.98
N LYS A 145 -5.52 -0.29 -23.68
CA LYS A 145 -6.63 -1.09 -24.20
C LYS A 145 -7.88 -0.79 -23.39
N PRO A 146 -9.01 -0.46 -24.02
CA PRO A 146 -10.25 -0.26 -23.28
C PRO A 146 -10.63 -1.53 -22.53
N VAL A 147 -10.68 -1.44 -21.20
CA VAL A 147 -11.07 -2.55 -20.35
C VAL A 147 -12.56 -2.45 -20.06
N ARG A 148 -13.31 -3.53 -20.36
CA ARG A 148 -14.71 -3.65 -19.93
C ARG A 148 -14.75 -4.36 -18.59
N ILE A 149 -15.26 -3.67 -17.57
CA ILE A 149 -15.39 -4.22 -16.23
C ILE A 149 -16.85 -4.60 -16.01
N ALA A 150 -17.09 -5.86 -15.65
CA ALA A 150 -18.37 -6.32 -15.16
C ALA A 150 -18.24 -6.64 -13.66
N ALA A 151 -19.01 -5.96 -12.84
CA ALA A 151 -19.07 -6.25 -11.42
C ALA A 151 -20.31 -7.09 -11.10
N VAL A 152 -20.09 -8.27 -10.51
CA VAL A 152 -21.17 -9.15 -10.03
C VAL A 152 -21.15 -9.10 -8.50
N VAL A 153 -22.24 -8.64 -7.92
CA VAL A 153 -22.38 -8.54 -6.46
C VAL A 153 -23.41 -9.55 -5.99
N CYS A 154 -22.94 -10.57 -5.25
CA CYS A 154 -23.81 -11.52 -4.58
C CYS A 154 -24.15 -10.99 -3.17
N THR A 155 -25.45 -10.89 -2.89
CA THR A 155 -25.93 -10.44 -1.57
C THR A 155 -27.08 -11.30 -1.08
N PHE A 156 -27.11 -11.48 0.24
CA PHE A 156 -28.25 -12.10 0.92
C PHE A 156 -28.52 -11.31 2.20
N LYS A 157 -29.66 -10.63 2.26
CA LYS A 157 -30.11 -9.81 3.42
C LYS A 157 -29.08 -8.74 3.88
N ARG A 158 -28.31 -8.18 2.92
CA ARG A 158 -27.26 -7.16 3.18
C ARG A 158 -27.34 -5.98 2.22
N GLU A 159 -28.54 -5.63 1.77
CA GLU A 159 -28.80 -4.58 0.79
C GLU A 159 -28.14 -3.23 1.12
N PRO A 160 -28.13 -2.75 2.36
CA PRO A 160 -27.48 -1.47 2.69
C PRO A 160 -25.97 -1.44 2.38
N TYR A 161 -25.28 -2.57 2.58
CA TYR A 161 -23.86 -2.69 2.26
C TYR A 161 -23.62 -2.72 0.75
N VAL A 162 -24.49 -3.40 0.00
CA VAL A 162 -24.42 -3.43 -1.47
C VAL A 162 -24.60 -2.03 -2.04
N PHE A 163 -25.60 -1.29 -1.59
CA PHE A 163 -25.83 0.08 -2.04
C PHE A 163 -24.65 1.01 -1.71
N ARG A 164 -24.04 0.88 -0.54
CA ARG A 164 -22.85 1.64 -0.18
C ARG A 164 -21.69 1.33 -1.11
N ASN A 165 -21.44 0.05 -1.39
CA ASN A 165 -20.36 -0.39 -2.29
C ASN A 165 -20.60 0.07 -3.73
N LEU A 166 -21.82 -0.06 -4.24
CA LEU A 166 -22.16 0.39 -5.58
C LEU A 166 -22.00 1.91 -5.74
N LYS A 167 -22.42 2.71 -4.75
CA LYS A 167 -22.19 4.15 -4.73
C LYS A 167 -20.70 4.49 -4.76
N SER A 168 -19.87 3.76 -4.01
CA SER A 168 -18.42 3.95 -4.00
C SER A 168 -17.80 3.64 -5.37
N VAL A 169 -18.23 2.55 -6.02
CA VAL A 169 -17.74 2.19 -7.36
C VAL A 169 -18.17 3.22 -8.40
N LEU A 170 -19.43 3.67 -8.39
CA LEU A 170 -19.93 4.69 -9.32
C LEU A 170 -19.20 6.01 -9.15
N ARG A 171 -19.01 6.46 -7.91
CA ARG A 171 -18.24 7.68 -7.62
C ARG A 171 -16.81 7.59 -8.16
N PHE A 172 -16.15 6.47 -8.00
CA PHE A 172 -14.80 6.25 -8.53
C PHE A 172 -14.75 6.28 -10.07
N LEU A 173 -15.83 5.87 -10.74
CA LEU A 173 -15.93 5.91 -12.21
C LEU A 173 -16.30 7.29 -12.75
N GLU A 174 -17.08 8.08 -11.98
CA GLU A 174 -17.53 9.42 -12.37
C GLU A 174 -16.51 10.51 -12.09
N GLU A 175 -15.65 10.30 -11.08
CA GLU A 175 -14.53 11.20 -10.71
C GLU A 175 -13.20 10.46 -10.96
N PRO A 176 -12.76 10.30 -12.23
CA PRO A 176 -11.39 9.84 -12.47
C PRO A 176 -10.47 10.90 -11.87
N GLU A 177 -9.80 10.54 -10.79
CA GLU A 177 -8.86 11.43 -10.11
C GLU A 177 -7.82 11.95 -11.13
N ASN A 178 -7.84 13.27 -11.35
CA ASN A 178 -6.81 14.01 -12.06
C ASN A 178 -5.47 13.89 -11.33
#